data_6f1d25362054fd7586793474f94b01eb
#
_entry.id   6f1d25362054fd7586793474f94b01eb
#
_cell.length_a   1.000
_cell.length_b   1.000
_cell.length_c   1.000
_cell.angle_alpha   90.00
_cell.angle_beta   90.00
_cell.angle_gamma   90.00
#
_symmetry.space_group_name_H-M   'P 1'
#
loop_
_entity.id
_entity.type
_entity.pdbx_description
1 polymer ?
#
loop_
_entity_poly.entity_id
_entity_poly.type
_entity_poly.pdbx_seq_one_letter_code
_entity_poly.pdbx_strand_id
1 'polypeptide(L)'
;MDDQRLLALLAAAPMPLSQLARALAVPPGQLAGQLQALVQAGVALQQQGDCWQLRQPPDLHQRDRIEQLLAPATLPLLGGLEVLWEVDSTNSELLRRPLPQAGVSVLLAERQTAGRGRRGRHWVSPLAQHVYLSLACRFQGGIAAMAGLSLAVGVLVAEALRGHGLTGVGLKWPNDLLLGGRKLGGILLESRGSAQDPALAVIGIGLNVHNAAAAAGAIDQPWTSIDQHLPGLAQRDGVVAAVLNGLLPGLVAFEREGLAPFLTRYAALDVLAGQPVWIHQDGQRQPATALGLAADGGLRVLDQHGQRCLHAGDVSVRKQ
;
A
#
# COMPACT_ATOMS: atom_id res chain seq x y z
N MET A 1 -11.43 -22.30 6.95
CA MET A 1 -10.85 -23.40 6.12
C MET A 1 -9.53 -22.86 5.59
N ASP A 2 -8.49 -23.70 5.49
CA ASP A 2 -7.13 -23.24 5.19
C ASP A 2 -6.90 -23.11 3.68
N ASP A 3 -7.15 -21.93 3.12
CA ASP A 3 -6.92 -21.61 1.71
C ASP A 3 -5.44 -21.79 1.32
N GLN A 4 -4.50 -21.53 2.22
CA GLN A 4 -3.07 -21.71 1.97
C GLN A 4 -2.76 -23.20 1.69
N ARG A 5 -3.32 -24.11 2.49
CA ARG A 5 -3.14 -25.54 2.31
C ARG A 5 -3.78 -26.04 1.01
N LEU A 6 -4.97 -25.52 0.68
CA LEU A 6 -5.64 -25.82 -0.59
C LEU A 6 -4.77 -25.40 -1.80
N LEU A 7 -4.28 -24.18 -1.79
CA LEU A 7 -3.43 -23.65 -2.87
C LEU A 7 -2.08 -24.37 -2.95
N ALA A 8 -1.49 -24.75 -1.82
CA ALA A 8 -0.26 -25.54 -1.79
C ALA A 8 -0.44 -26.92 -2.45
N LEU A 9 -1.56 -27.62 -2.20
CA LEU A 9 -1.90 -28.88 -2.86
C LEU A 9 -2.05 -28.70 -4.37
N LEU A 10 -2.77 -27.67 -4.82
CA LEU A 10 -2.99 -27.38 -6.23
C LEU A 10 -1.74 -26.85 -6.96
N ALA A 11 -0.80 -26.27 -6.23
CA ALA A 11 0.50 -25.86 -6.76
C ALA A 11 1.41 -27.07 -7.03
N ALA A 12 1.26 -28.15 -6.25
CA ALA A 12 2.04 -29.37 -6.43
C ALA A 12 1.59 -30.19 -7.66
N ALA A 13 0.28 -30.31 -7.88
CA ALA A 13 -0.27 -31.04 -9.03
C ALA A 13 -1.78 -30.73 -9.24
N PRO A 14 -2.31 -30.91 -10.48
CA PRO A 14 -3.75 -30.95 -10.71
C PRO A 14 -4.39 -32.08 -9.90
N MET A 15 -5.54 -31.79 -9.26
CA MET A 15 -6.15 -32.76 -8.35
C MET A 15 -7.69 -32.79 -8.49
N PRO A 16 -8.33 -33.98 -8.49
CA PRO A 16 -9.78 -34.09 -8.49
C PRO A 16 -10.40 -33.51 -7.23
N LEU A 17 -11.60 -32.92 -7.35
CA LEU A 17 -12.34 -32.34 -6.24
C LEU A 17 -12.50 -33.32 -5.06
N SER A 18 -12.80 -34.58 -5.36
CA SER A 18 -12.95 -35.65 -4.36
C SER A 18 -11.66 -35.96 -3.58
N GLN A 19 -10.49 -35.85 -4.24
CA GLN A 19 -9.19 -36.06 -3.62
C GLN A 19 -8.80 -34.86 -2.75
N LEU A 20 -9.02 -33.64 -3.23
CA LEU A 20 -8.83 -32.41 -2.46
C LEU A 20 -9.69 -32.40 -1.20
N ALA A 21 -10.97 -32.75 -1.33
CA ALA A 21 -11.90 -32.84 -0.21
C ALA A 21 -11.42 -33.81 0.88
N ARG A 22 -10.88 -34.96 0.49
CA ARG A 22 -10.27 -35.93 1.43
C ARG A 22 -9.00 -35.38 2.08
N ALA A 23 -8.09 -34.78 1.30
CA ALA A 23 -6.82 -34.26 1.80
C ALA A 23 -7.01 -33.11 2.79
N LEU A 24 -8.09 -32.32 2.64
CA LEU A 24 -8.45 -31.20 3.50
C LEU A 24 -9.46 -31.56 4.59
N ALA A 25 -9.99 -32.79 4.59
CA ALA A 25 -11.03 -33.27 5.49
C ALA A 25 -12.29 -32.39 5.48
N VAL A 26 -12.76 -31.98 4.30
CA VAL A 26 -13.94 -31.12 4.11
C VAL A 26 -14.94 -31.72 3.15
N PRO A 27 -16.26 -31.40 3.28
CA PRO A 27 -17.27 -31.85 2.33
C PRO A 27 -17.03 -31.31 0.92
N PRO A 28 -17.18 -32.13 -0.16
CA PRO A 28 -16.96 -31.71 -1.54
C PRO A 28 -17.74 -30.44 -1.95
N GLY A 29 -19.01 -30.33 -1.52
CA GLY A 29 -19.83 -29.15 -1.84
C GLY A 29 -19.30 -27.83 -1.22
N GLN A 30 -18.78 -27.92 0.01
CA GLN A 30 -18.16 -26.77 0.69
C GLN A 30 -16.86 -26.38 -0.03
N LEU A 31 -16.04 -27.37 -0.44
CA LEU A 31 -14.80 -27.13 -1.17
C LEU A 31 -15.06 -26.50 -2.55
N ALA A 32 -16.09 -26.94 -3.27
CA ALA A 32 -16.48 -26.36 -4.55
C ALA A 32 -16.82 -24.85 -4.41
N GLY A 33 -17.58 -24.49 -3.38
CA GLY A 33 -17.86 -23.08 -3.07
C GLY A 33 -16.60 -22.27 -2.76
N GLN A 34 -15.65 -22.83 -2.02
CA GLN A 34 -14.37 -22.22 -1.71
C GLN A 34 -13.50 -21.99 -2.96
N LEU A 35 -13.38 -23.00 -3.83
CA LEU A 35 -12.65 -22.86 -5.10
C LEU A 35 -13.25 -21.77 -5.97
N GLN A 36 -14.57 -21.67 -6.06
CA GLN A 36 -15.24 -20.58 -6.77
C GLN A 36 -14.97 -19.20 -6.13
N ALA A 37 -14.97 -19.11 -4.81
CA ALA A 37 -14.64 -17.88 -4.10
C ALA A 37 -13.19 -17.44 -4.37
N LEU A 38 -12.24 -18.39 -4.43
CA LEU A 38 -10.84 -18.10 -4.81
C LEU A 38 -10.72 -17.62 -6.26
N VAL A 39 -11.47 -18.21 -7.19
CA VAL A 39 -11.54 -17.73 -8.59
C VAL A 39 -12.07 -16.28 -8.64
N GLN A 40 -13.16 -16.00 -7.91
CA GLN A 40 -13.70 -14.64 -7.80
C GLN A 40 -12.73 -13.67 -7.12
N ALA A 41 -11.91 -14.15 -6.19
CA ALA A 41 -10.85 -13.37 -5.56
C ALA A 41 -9.62 -13.13 -6.47
N GLY A 42 -9.64 -13.67 -7.71
CA GLY A 42 -8.58 -13.46 -8.71
C GLY A 42 -7.50 -14.52 -8.75
N VAL A 43 -7.65 -15.64 -8.02
CA VAL A 43 -6.71 -16.76 -8.11
C VAL A 43 -6.87 -17.46 -9.46
N ALA A 44 -5.76 -17.67 -10.16
CA ALA A 44 -5.75 -18.31 -11.49
C ALA A 44 -5.99 -19.83 -11.40
N LEU A 45 -7.17 -20.21 -10.91
CA LEU A 45 -7.63 -21.60 -10.88
C LEU A 45 -8.32 -21.96 -12.19
N GLN A 46 -8.10 -23.18 -12.65
CA GLN A 46 -8.77 -23.77 -13.80
C GLN A 46 -9.34 -25.11 -13.42
N GLN A 47 -10.57 -25.36 -13.87
CA GLN A 47 -11.23 -26.64 -13.80
C GLN A 47 -11.17 -27.33 -15.17
N GLN A 48 -10.71 -28.59 -15.20
CA GLN A 48 -10.75 -29.47 -16.36
C GLN A 48 -11.43 -30.81 -15.97
N GLY A 49 -12.69 -30.98 -16.37
CA GLY A 49 -13.51 -32.07 -15.88
C GLY A 49 -13.70 -31.98 -14.37
N ASP A 50 -13.32 -33.03 -13.62
CA ASP A 50 -13.36 -33.04 -12.15
C ASP A 50 -12.07 -32.50 -11.48
N CYS A 51 -11.01 -32.24 -12.26
CA CYS A 51 -9.72 -31.79 -11.76
C CYS A 51 -9.61 -30.28 -11.70
N TRP A 52 -9.08 -29.80 -10.58
CA TRP A 52 -8.69 -28.40 -10.39
C TRP A 52 -7.17 -28.26 -10.43
N GLN A 53 -6.69 -27.17 -11.00
CA GLN A 53 -5.28 -26.83 -11.05
C GLN A 53 -5.05 -25.32 -10.93
N LEU A 54 -3.88 -24.93 -10.41
CA LEU A 54 -3.37 -23.58 -10.53
C LEU A 54 -2.70 -23.40 -11.90
N ARG A 55 -3.12 -22.40 -12.67
CA ARG A 55 -2.42 -21.99 -13.90
C ARG A 55 -1.07 -21.37 -13.59
N GLN A 56 -1.02 -20.60 -12.53
CA GLN A 56 0.17 -19.92 -12.03
C GLN A 56 0.08 -19.87 -10.51
N PRO A 57 1.14 -20.31 -9.79
CA PRO A 57 1.20 -20.16 -8.33
C PRO A 57 1.05 -18.69 -7.96
N PRO A 58 0.23 -18.36 -6.93
CA PRO A 58 0.15 -17.01 -6.43
C PRO A 58 1.51 -16.59 -5.83
N ASP A 59 1.90 -15.36 -6.05
CA ASP A 59 3.09 -14.73 -5.43
C ASP A 59 2.78 -14.39 -3.97
N LEU A 60 2.77 -15.41 -3.09
CA LEU A 60 2.48 -15.24 -1.67
C LEU A 60 3.67 -14.64 -0.92
N HIS A 61 3.38 -13.77 0.04
CA HIS A 61 4.40 -13.21 0.92
C HIS A 61 5.03 -14.28 1.81
N GLN A 62 6.36 -14.29 1.85
CA GLN A 62 7.16 -15.16 2.71
C GLN A 62 7.95 -14.30 3.70
N ARG A 63 7.54 -14.33 4.96
CA ARG A 63 8.17 -13.55 6.03
C ARG A 63 9.69 -13.70 6.03
N ASP A 64 10.19 -14.94 6.06
CA ASP A 64 11.63 -15.21 6.16
C ASP A 64 12.39 -14.66 4.95
N ARG A 65 11.76 -14.71 3.75
CA ARG A 65 12.35 -14.16 2.54
C ARG A 65 12.42 -12.63 2.60
N ILE A 66 11.36 -11.97 3.08
CA ILE A 66 11.37 -10.51 3.26
C ILE A 66 12.48 -10.13 4.25
N GLU A 67 12.56 -10.80 5.42
CA GLU A 67 13.57 -10.54 6.44
C GLU A 67 15.00 -10.74 5.89
N GLN A 68 15.26 -11.77 5.07
CA GLN A 68 16.54 -12.00 4.40
C GLN A 68 16.93 -10.90 3.41
N LEU A 69 15.97 -10.21 2.84
CA LEU A 69 16.19 -9.11 1.88
C LEU A 69 16.35 -7.74 2.59
N LEU A 70 16.14 -7.67 3.91
CA LEU A 70 16.38 -6.45 4.67
C LEU A 70 17.87 -6.17 4.83
N ALA A 71 18.23 -4.92 4.66
CA ALA A 71 19.59 -4.46 4.92
C ALA A 71 19.95 -4.60 6.41
N PRO A 72 21.22 -4.88 6.77
CA PRO A 72 21.65 -5.00 8.16
C PRO A 72 21.31 -3.78 9.03
N ALA A 73 21.29 -2.58 8.45
CA ALA A 73 20.89 -1.35 9.14
C ALA A 73 19.39 -1.22 9.40
N THR A 74 18.55 -1.97 8.67
CA THR A 74 17.09 -1.95 8.78
C THR A 74 16.59 -2.92 9.85
N LEU A 75 17.24 -4.07 10.00
CA LEU A 75 16.82 -5.13 10.91
C LEU A 75 16.63 -4.67 12.37
N PRO A 76 17.53 -3.86 12.98
CA PRO A 76 17.35 -3.39 14.35
C PRO A 76 16.14 -2.46 14.55
N LEU A 77 15.63 -1.88 13.48
CA LEU A 77 14.47 -0.99 13.52
C LEU A 77 13.13 -1.74 13.42
N LEU A 78 13.19 -3.01 13.01
CA LEU A 78 12.01 -3.87 12.89
C LEU A 78 11.61 -4.41 14.27
N GLY A 79 10.42 -4.03 14.75
CA GLY A 79 9.84 -4.56 15.99
C GLY A 79 9.12 -5.90 15.81
N GLY A 80 8.83 -6.27 14.56
CA GLY A 80 8.19 -7.52 14.16
C GLY A 80 7.59 -7.42 12.77
N LEU A 81 7.55 -8.53 12.04
CA LEU A 81 6.92 -8.66 10.74
C LEU A 81 5.93 -9.83 10.76
N GLU A 82 4.71 -9.57 10.35
CA GLU A 82 3.63 -10.56 10.28
C GLU A 82 2.96 -10.53 8.90
N VAL A 83 2.59 -11.70 8.41
CA VAL A 83 1.83 -11.87 7.17
C VAL A 83 0.53 -12.59 7.51
N LEU A 84 -0.61 -11.94 7.27
CA LEU A 84 -1.94 -12.52 7.42
C LEU A 84 -2.47 -12.99 6.06
N TRP A 85 -3.22 -14.08 6.06
CA TRP A 85 -3.92 -14.52 4.87
C TRP A 85 -4.99 -13.53 4.44
N GLU A 86 -5.84 -13.13 5.37
CA GLU A 86 -6.94 -12.21 5.16
C GLU A 86 -7.17 -11.37 6.41
N VAL A 87 -7.53 -10.12 6.21
CA VAL A 87 -7.91 -9.17 7.26
C VAL A 87 -8.94 -8.18 6.70
N ASP A 88 -9.69 -7.51 7.55
CA ASP A 88 -10.55 -6.40 7.11
C ASP A 88 -9.72 -5.27 6.49
N SER A 89 -8.73 -4.78 7.22
CA SER A 89 -7.74 -3.80 6.78
C SER A 89 -6.49 -3.91 7.66
N THR A 90 -5.31 -3.93 7.05
CA THR A 90 -4.02 -3.95 7.77
C THR A 90 -3.88 -2.74 8.70
N ASN A 91 -4.34 -1.55 8.29
CA ASN A 91 -4.39 -0.37 9.16
C ASN A 91 -5.34 -0.57 10.34
N SER A 92 -6.57 -1.05 10.07
CA SER A 92 -7.55 -1.27 11.14
C SER A 92 -7.04 -2.27 12.16
N GLU A 93 -6.38 -3.32 11.71
CA GLU A 93 -5.79 -4.32 12.59
C GLU A 93 -4.70 -3.73 13.49
N LEU A 94 -3.76 -2.96 12.93
CA LEU A 94 -2.72 -2.32 13.74
C LEU A 94 -3.28 -1.25 14.68
N LEU A 95 -4.36 -0.55 14.30
CA LEU A 95 -5.03 0.40 15.18
C LEU A 95 -5.71 -0.27 16.40
N ARG A 96 -6.10 -1.54 16.28
CA ARG A 96 -6.68 -2.32 17.40
C ARG A 96 -5.62 -2.83 18.37
N ARG A 97 -4.37 -2.95 17.90
CA ARG A 97 -3.25 -3.50 18.69
C ARG A 97 -2.71 -2.48 19.71
N PRO A 98 -2.04 -2.93 20.75
CA PRO A 98 -1.35 -2.04 21.67
C PRO A 98 -0.24 -1.25 20.95
N LEU A 99 0.17 -0.13 21.55
CA LEU A 99 1.29 0.68 21.06
C LEU A 99 2.58 -0.17 21.07
N PRO A 100 3.38 -0.18 19.98
CA PRO A 100 4.65 -0.90 19.97
C PRO A 100 5.57 -0.42 21.08
N GLN A 101 6.21 -1.35 21.79
CA GLN A 101 7.16 -1.02 22.87
C GLN A 101 8.54 -0.65 22.32
N ALA A 102 8.96 -1.31 21.22
CA ALA A 102 10.23 -1.05 20.55
C ALA A 102 10.09 -1.32 19.04
N GLY A 103 10.82 -0.56 18.24
CA GLY A 103 10.88 -0.71 16.79
C GLY A 103 9.53 -0.43 16.10
N VAL A 104 9.47 -0.80 14.84
CA VAL A 104 8.29 -0.64 13.99
C VAL A 104 7.65 -2.02 13.78
N SER A 105 6.37 -2.16 14.14
CA SER A 105 5.60 -3.37 13.83
C SER A 105 5.10 -3.31 12.39
N VAL A 106 5.39 -4.34 11.60
CA VAL A 106 5.04 -4.45 10.19
C VAL A 106 3.99 -5.54 9.99
N LEU A 107 2.90 -5.20 9.32
CA LEU A 107 1.81 -6.12 8.99
C LEU A 107 1.55 -6.10 7.49
N LEU A 108 1.58 -7.29 6.90
CA LEU A 108 1.17 -7.57 5.53
C LEU A 108 -0.09 -8.43 5.54
N ALA A 109 -0.87 -8.35 4.46
CA ALA A 109 -1.95 -9.29 4.21
C ALA A 109 -1.95 -9.72 2.76
N GLU A 110 -2.39 -10.96 2.50
CA GLU A 110 -2.60 -11.44 1.13
C GLU A 110 -3.86 -10.84 0.51
N ARG A 111 -4.85 -10.51 1.35
CA ARG A 111 -6.12 -9.91 0.96
C ARG A 111 -6.67 -8.99 2.05
N GLN A 112 -7.34 -7.91 1.64
CA GLN A 112 -8.19 -7.12 2.53
C GLN A 112 -9.65 -7.19 2.09
N THR A 113 -10.56 -7.49 3.03
CA THR A 113 -12.01 -7.55 2.74
C THR A 113 -12.68 -6.18 2.83
N ALA A 114 -12.08 -5.24 3.56
CA ALA A 114 -12.54 -3.86 3.72
C ALA A 114 -11.35 -2.88 3.64
N GLY A 115 -10.50 -3.02 2.61
CA GLY A 115 -9.37 -2.14 2.38
C GLY A 115 -9.80 -0.67 2.29
N ARG A 116 -9.06 0.23 2.95
CA ARG A 116 -9.44 1.63 3.11
C ARG A 116 -8.49 2.59 2.41
N GLY A 117 -9.05 3.61 1.81
CA GLY A 117 -8.37 4.80 1.34
C GLY A 117 -8.86 6.05 2.10
N ARG A 118 -8.29 7.19 1.81
CA ARG A 118 -8.72 8.48 2.40
C ARG A 118 -10.17 8.81 2.02
N ARG A 119 -10.87 9.54 2.91
CA ARG A 119 -12.22 10.04 2.71
C ARG A 119 -13.24 8.93 2.44
N GLY A 120 -13.08 7.80 3.14
CA GLY A 120 -14.00 6.65 3.03
C GLY A 120 -13.94 5.88 1.72
N ARG A 121 -12.95 6.14 0.84
CA ARG A 121 -12.80 5.36 -0.39
C ARG A 121 -12.34 3.94 -0.07
N HIS A 122 -12.80 3.00 -0.89
CA HIS A 122 -12.36 1.62 -0.83
C HIS A 122 -11.03 1.43 -1.56
N TRP A 123 -10.14 0.59 -0.99
CA TRP A 123 -8.92 0.12 -1.64
C TRP A 123 -9.14 -1.33 -2.09
N VAL A 124 -9.18 -1.53 -3.41
CA VAL A 124 -9.40 -2.84 -4.01
C VAL A 124 -8.19 -3.74 -3.71
N SER A 125 -8.45 -4.91 -3.12
CA SER A 125 -7.41 -5.77 -2.56
C SER A 125 -7.58 -7.23 -3.01
N PRO A 126 -7.37 -7.57 -4.31
CA PRO A 126 -7.43 -8.94 -4.79
C PRO A 126 -6.32 -9.79 -4.15
N LEU A 127 -6.62 -11.07 -3.91
CA LEU A 127 -5.73 -12.02 -3.23
C LEU A 127 -4.39 -12.15 -3.97
N ALA A 128 -3.27 -11.99 -3.25
CA ALA A 128 -1.90 -12.20 -3.72
C ALA A 128 -1.50 -11.38 -4.98
N GLN A 129 -2.15 -10.25 -5.23
CA GLN A 129 -1.87 -9.44 -6.44
C GLN A 129 -1.07 -8.17 -6.15
N HIS A 130 -1.28 -7.56 -5.00
CA HIS A 130 -0.72 -6.27 -4.66
C HIS A 130 -0.03 -6.32 -3.29
N VAL A 131 0.66 -5.27 -2.89
CA VAL A 131 1.19 -5.11 -1.54
C VAL A 131 0.16 -4.35 -0.71
N TYR A 132 -0.27 -4.95 0.39
CA TYR A 132 -1.10 -4.35 1.44
C TYR A 132 -0.29 -4.34 2.71
N LEU A 133 0.45 -3.27 2.90
CA LEU A 133 1.44 -3.11 3.96
C LEU A 133 0.97 -2.03 4.93
N SER A 134 1.04 -2.32 6.23
CA SER A 134 0.90 -1.30 7.26
C SER A 134 2.03 -1.38 8.26
N LEU A 135 2.47 -0.22 8.72
CA LEU A 135 3.47 -0.08 9.76
C LEU A 135 2.84 0.62 10.96
N ALA A 136 3.11 0.11 12.16
CA ALA A 136 2.77 0.77 13.41
C ALA A 136 4.04 1.22 14.12
N CYS A 137 4.14 2.50 14.40
CA CYS A 137 5.27 3.10 15.12
C CYS A 137 4.79 4.06 16.21
N ARG A 138 5.61 4.19 17.25
CA ARG A 138 5.40 5.10 18.36
C ARG A 138 6.10 6.41 18.08
N PHE A 139 5.37 7.51 18.10
CA PHE A 139 5.91 8.86 18.02
C PHE A 139 5.93 9.49 19.40
N GLN A 140 7.10 9.85 19.90
CA GLN A 140 7.29 10.39 21.26
C GLN A 140 6.64 11.77 21.42
N GLY A 141 6.71 12.61 20.40
CA GLY A 141 6.10 13.96 20.40
C GLY A 141 4.58 13.99 20.12
N GLY A 142 3.90 12.85 20.21
CA GLY A 142 2.46 12.75 19.99
C GLY A 142 2.02 12.97 18.55
N ILE A 143 0.71 13.21 18.35
CA ILE A 143 0.11 13.42 17.02
C ILE A 143 0.69 14.67 16.35
N ALA A 144 1.05 15.69 17.13
CA ALA A 144 1.62 16.95 16.59
C ALA A 144 2.94 16.70 15.84
N ALA A 145 3.78 15.77 16.31
CA ALA A 145 5.04 15.41 15.67
C ALA A 145 4.87 14.66 14.32
N MET A 146 3.65 14.24 13.99
CA MET A 146 3.35 13.54 12.74
C MET A 146 2.99 14.49 11.58
N ALA A 147 3.05 15.81 11.79
CA ALA A 147 2.75 16.78 10.74
C ALA A 147 3.65 16.58 9.51
N GLY A 148 3.05 16.34 8.35
CA GLY A 148 3.78 16.07 7.12
C GLY A 148 4.31 14.63 6.96
N LEU A 149 4.09 13.72 7.92
CA LEU A 149 4.57 12.34 7.86
C LEU A 149 4.11 11.61 6.58
N SER A 150 2.87 11.81 6.14
CA SER A 150 2.37 11.18 4.89
C SER A 150 3.19 11.60 3.66
N LEU A 151 3.68 12.85 3.61
CA LEU A 151 4.53 13.35 2.52
C LEU A 151 5.94 12.76 2.59
N ALA A 152 6.52 12.70 3.78
CA ALA A 152 7.83 12.07 4.00
C ALA A 152 7.80 10.58 3.63
N VAL A 153 6.76 9.85 4.05
CA VAL A 153 6.54 8.44 3.64
C VAL A 153 6.42 8.32 2.13
N GLY A 154 5.70 9.24 1.47
CA GLY A 154 5.61 9.28 0.01
C GLY A 154 6.98 9.39 -0.65
N VAL A 155 7.83 10.30 -0.16
CA VAL A 155 9.21 10.46 -0.66
C VAL A 155 10.00 9.17 -0.49
N LEU A 156 10.01 8.60 0.73
CA LEU A 156 10.77 7.39 1.05
C LEU A 156 10.34 6.19 0.20
N VAL A 157 9.03 5.99 0.02
CA VAL A 157 8.50 4.91 -0.82
C VAL A 157 8.84 5.14 -2.30
N ALA A 158 8.67 6.37 -2.81
CA ALA A 158 8.99 6.67 -4.21
C ALA A 158 10.49 6.48 -4.52
N GLU A 159 11.38 6.92 -3.63
CA GLU A 159 12.82 6.72 -3.78
C GLU A 159 13.21 5.25 -3.67
N ALA A 160 12.62 4.50 -2.73
CA ALA A 160 12.83 3.05 -2.61
C ALA A 160 12.43 2.31 -3.89
N LEU A 161 11.26 2.64 -4.46
CA LEU A 161 10.80 2.07 -5.73
C LEU A 161 11.70 2.47 -6.91
N ARG A 162 12.19 3.72 -6.95
CA ARG A 162 13.17 4.16 -7.96
C ARG A 162 14.48 3.41 -7.83
N GLY A 163 14.98 3.21 -6.62
CA GLY A 163 16.17 2.40 -6.32
C GLY A 163 15.98 0.93 -6.69
N HIS A 164 14.74 0.42 -6.62
CA HIS A 164 14.36 -0.92 -7.06
C HIS A 164 14.22 -1.03 -8.59
N GLY A 165 14.39 0.07 -9.35
CA GLY A 165 14.37 0.10 -10.81
C GLY A 165 13.20 0.86 -11.45
N LEU A 166 12.18 1.27 -10.69
CA LEU A 166 11.03 2.02 -11.20
C LEU A 166 11.31 3.53 -11.28
N THR A 167 12.21 3.95 -12.15
CA THR A 167 12.76 5.30 -12.20
C THR A 167 11.73 6.42 -12.43
N GLY A 168 10.57 6.12 -13.02
CA GLY A 168 9.52 7.09 -13.33
C GLY A 168 8.49 7.37 -12.24
N VAL A 169 8.65 6.78 -11.02
CA VAL A 169 7.69 7.00 -9.92
C VAL A 169 7.72 8.46 -9.47
N GLY A 170 6.56 9.10 -9.39
CA GLY A 170 6.37 10.45 -8.90
C GLY A 170 5.29 10.51 -7.82
N LEU A 171 5.20 11.68 -7.17
CA LEU A 171 4.27 11.93 -6.08
C LEU A 171 3.18 12.90 -6.52
N LYS A 172 1.95 12.55 -6.22
CA LYS A 172 0.80 13.44 -6.33
C LYS A 172 0.27 13.76 -4.95
N TRP A 173 0.31 15.03 -4.60
CA TRP A 173 -0.23 15.50 -3.32
C TRP A 173 -1.69 15.09 -3.13
N PRO A 174 -2.07 14.67 -1.91
CA PRO A 174 -1.21 14.60 -0.72
C PRO A 174 -0.60 13.21 -0.48
N ASN A 175 -0.99 12.15 -1.18
CA ASN A 175 -0.71 10.77 -0.75
C ASN A 175 -0.66 9.72 -1.85
N ASP A 176 -0.68 10.09 -3.13
CA ASP A 176 -0.68 9.14 -4.23
C ASP A 176 0.72 9.00 -4.86
N LEU A 177 1.11 7.76 -5.14
CA LEU A 177 2.25 7.44 -6.01
C LEU A 177 1.74 7.23 -7.43
N LEU A 178 2.38 7.87 -8.39
CA LEU A 178 2.04 7.76 -9.81
C LEU A 178 3.22 7.19 -10.61
N LEU A 179 2.89 6.47 -11.67
CA LEU A 179 3.84 6.03 -12.69
C LEU A 179 3.18 6.17 -14.07
N GLY A 180 3.83 6.89 -14.99
CA GLY A 180 3.25 7.19 -16.30
C GLY A 180 1.90 7.95 -16.22
N GLY A 181 1.72 8.83 -15.24
CA GLY A 181 0.49 9.59 -15.03
C GLY A 181 -0.67 8.78 -14.42
N ARG A 182 -0.49 7.48 -14.18
CA ARG A 182 -1.49 6.56 -13.61
C ARG A 182 -1.14 6.20 -12.17
N LYS A 183 -2.15 5.89 -11.35
CA LYS A 183 -1.95 5.55 -9.94
C LYS A 183 -1.28 4.19 -9.78
N LEU A 184 -0.09 4.21 -9.18
CA LEU A 184 0.67 3.02 -8.79
C LEU A 184 0.35 2.60 -7.36
N GLY A 185 0.11 3.56 -6.47
CA GLY A 185 -0.09 3.28 -5.06
C GLY A 185 -0.69 4.45 -4.29
N GLY A 186 -0.93 4.23 -3.01
CA GLY A 186 -1.44 5.25 -2.10
C GLY A 186 -1.00 5.01 -0.67
N ILE A 187 -0.94 6.10 0.09
CA ILE A 187 -0.56 6.12 1.50
C ILE A 187 -1.75 6.57 2.33
N LEU A 188 -2.02 5.85 3.42
CA LEU A 188 -3.05 6.20 4.40
C LEU A 188 -2.42 6.28 5.79
N LEU A 189 -2.24 7.50 6.28
CA LEU A 189 -1.79 7.73 7.65
C LEU A 189 -3.01 7.84 8.57
N GLU A 190 -3.02 7.06 9.62
CA GLU A 190 -3.97 7.14 10.73
C GLU A 190 -3.21 7.17 12.05
N SER A 191 -3.81 7.75 13.08
CA SER A 191 -3.16 7.90 14.38
C SER A 191 -4.14 7.67 15.52
N ARG A 192 -3.60 7.25 16.68
CA ARG A 192 -4.34 7.12 17.92
C ARG A 192 -3.47 7.59 19.09
N GLY A 193 -3.99 8.47 19.91
CA GLY A 193 -3.29 9.04 21.07
C GLY A 193 -3.65 10.49 21.29
N SER A 194 -2.85 11.19 22.09
CA SER A 194 -3.00 12.61 22.37
C SER A 194 -2.11 13.48 21.48
N ALA A 195 -2.28 14.80 21.58
CA ALA A 195 -1.48 15.73 20.79
C ALA A 195 0.01 15.73 21.20
N GLN A 196 0.32 15.52 22.48
CA GLN A 196 1.66 15.72 23.05
C GLN A 196 2.26 14.45 23.69
N ASP A 197 1.42 13.52 24.17
CA ASP A 197 1.91 12.24 24.73
C ASP A 197 2.24 11.24 23.60
N PRO A 198 3.09 10.24 23.86
CA PRO A 198 3.43 9.25 22.87
C PRO A 198 2.21 8.66 22.19
N ALA A 199 2.15 8.76 20.87
CA ALA A 199 1.02 8.37 20.07
C ALA A 199 1.38 7.28 19.06
N LEU A 200 0.39 6.49 18.67
CA LEU A 200 0.49 5.49 17.61
C LEU A 200 0.30 6.16 16.25
N ALA A 201 1.28 6.02 15.37
CA ALA A 201 1.10 6.22 13.94
C ALA A 201 0.90 4.88 13.25
N VAL A 202 -0.13 4.76 12.43
CA VAL A 202 -0.34 3.62 11.53
C VAL A 202 -0.25 4.11 10.09
N ILE A 203 0.74 3.60 9.37
CA ILE A 203 1.09 4.01 8.02
C ILE A 203 0.71 2.88 7.07
N GLY A 204 -0.42 3.03 6.36
CA GLY A 204 -0.84 2.10 5.33
C GLY A 204 -0.24 2.46 3.98
N ILE A 205 0.29 1.47 3.29
CA ILE A 205 0.87 1.58 1.95
C ILE A 205 0.24 0.50 1.08
N GLY A 206 -0.56 0.94 0.09
CA GLY A 206 -1.07 0.08 -0.95
C GLY A 206 -0.27 0.29 -2.23
N LEU A 207 0.33 -0.77 -2.79
CA LEU A 207 1.06 -0.72 -4.07
C LEU A 207 0.51 -1.76 -5.04
N ASN A 208 0.19 -1.33 -6.24
CA ASN A 208 -0.24 -2.23 -7.30
C ASN A 208 1.00 -2.92 -7.90
N VAL A 209 1.13 -4.22 -7.69
CA VAL A 209 2.29 -5.00 -8.16
C VAL A 209 1.95 -5.74 -9.44
N HIS A 210 0.87 -6.53 -9.45
CA HIS A 210 0.44 -7.28 -10.61
C HIS A 210 -0.77 -6.66 -11.29
N ASN A 211 -0.86 -6.83 -12.62
CA ASN A 211 -2.00 -6.37 -13.41
C ASN A 211 -3.19 -7.34 -13.22
N ALA A 212 -3.91 -7.17 -12.12
CA ALA A 212 -5.03 -8.02 -11.78
C ALA A 212 -6.27 -7.69 -12.61
N ALA A 213 -6.68 -8.58 -13.51
CA ALA A 213 -7.92 -8.43 -14.27
C ALA A 213 -9.17 -8.26 -13.37
N ALA A 214 -9.18 -8.92 -12.20
CA ALA A 214 -10.24 -8.76 -11.20
C ALA A 214 -10.32 -7.35 -10.58
N ALA A 215 -9.24 -6.57 -10.62
CA ALA A 215 -9.20 -5.20 -10.13
C ALA A 215 -9.65 -4.17 -11.19
N ALA A 216 -9.55 -4.50 -12.47
CA ALA A 216 -9.72 -3.55 -13.57
C ALA A 216 -11.13 -2.92 -13.62
N GLY A 217 -12.17 -3.66 -13.25
CA GLY A 217 -13.56 -3.16 -13.24
C GLY A 217 -13.98 -2.47 -11.92
N ALA A 218 -13.18 -2.63 -10.84
CA ALA A 218 -13.52 -2.13 -9.52
C ALA A 218 -12.79 -0.80 -9.17
N ILE A 219 -11.82 -0.38 -9.99
CA ILE A 219 -11.04 0.85 -9.77
C ILE A 219 -11.54 1.94 -10.73
N ASP A 220 -12.12 2.99 -10.17
CA ASP A 220 -12.78 4.11 -10.89
C ASP A 220 -11.81 5.20 -11.41
N GLN A 221 -10.51 4.97 -11.38
CA GLN A 221 -9.49 5.92 -11.81
C GLN A 221 -8.39 5.24 -12.64
N PRO A 222 -7.67 5.96 -13.51
CA PRO A 222 -6.53 5.41 -14.22
C PRO A 222 -5.48 4.89 -13.24
N TRP A 223 -5.16 3.60 -13.32
CA TRP A 223 -4.17 2.94 -12.47
C TRP A 223 -3.17 2.12 -13.30
N THR A 224 -2.07 1.75 -12.68
CA THR A 224 -1.02 0.91 -13.25
C THR A 224 -0.41 0.02 -12.17
N SER A 225 0.37 -0.97 -12.58
CA SER A 225 1.07 -1.91 -11.69
C SER A 225 2.55 -2.02 -12.05
N ILE A 226 3.35 -2.53 -11.13
CA ILE A 226 4.80 -2.68 -11.31
C ILE A 226 5.12 -3.59 -12.50
N ASP A 227 4.43 -4.71 -12.64
CA ASP A 227 4.64 -5.71 -13.69
C ASP A 227 4.41 -5.18 -15.11
N GLN A 228 3.55 -4.15 -15.27
CA GLN A 228 3.34 -3.50 -16.57
C GLN A 228 4.57 -2.70 -17.04
N HIS A 229 5.46 -2.32 -16.13
CA HIS A 229 6.64 -1.52 -16.42
C HIS A 229 7.94 -2.33 -16.30
N LEU A 230 8.02 -3.22 -15.31
CA LEU A 230 9.20 -4.03 -15.00
C LEU A 230 8.76 -5.44 -14.53
N PRO A 231 8.37 -6.34 -15.45
CA PRO A 231 7.88 -7.68 -15.10
C PRO A 231 8.87 -8.47 -14.25
N GLY A 232 10.17 -8.36 -14.51
CA GLY A 232 11.22 -9.09 -13.78
C GLY A 232 11.44 -8.62 -12.33
N LEU A 233 10.92 -7.45 -11.93
CA LEU A 233 11.05 -6.88 -10.58
C LEU A 233 9.72 -6.85 -9.81
N ALA A 234 8.67 -7.44 -10.35
CA ALA A 234 7.34 -7.47 -9.74
C ALA A 234 7.17 -8.58 -8.69
N GLN A 235 8.26 -9.06 -8.07
CA GLN A 235 8.17 -9.98 -6.94
C GLN A 235 7.78 -9.20 -5.70
N ARG A 236 6.62 -9.52 -5.10
CA ARG A 236 6.03 -8.75 -4.00
C ARG A 236 6.95 -8.63 -2.79
N ASP A 237 7.66 -9.70 -2.41
CA ASP A 237 8.61 -9.67 -1.29
C ASP A 237 9.80 -8.74 -1.54
N GLY A 238 10.31 -8.70 -2.77
CA GLY A 238 11.37 -7.78 -3.18
C GLY A 238 10.93 -6.31 -3.09
N VAL A 239 9.70 -6.04 -3.53
CA VAL A 239 9.08 -4.70 -3.42
C VAL A 239 8.90 -4.28 -1.97
N VAL A 240 8.39 -5.19 -1.12
CA VAL A 240 8.23 -4.94 0.33
C VAL A 240 9.58 -4.65 0.98
N ALA A 241 10.59 -5.48 0.73
CA ALA A 241 11.92 -5.30 1.31
C ALA A 241 12.57 -3.97 0.86
N ALA A 242 12.45 -3.61 -0.42
CA ALA A 242 12.93 -2.33 -0.93
C ALA A 242 12.26 -1.16 -0.21
N VAL A 243 10.94 -1.20 -0.04
CA VAL A 243 10.18 -0.17 0.69
C VAL A 243 10.61 -0.11 2.15
N LEU A 244 10.71 -1.24 2.86
CA LEU A 244 11.10 -1.26 4.27
C LEU A 244 12.54 -0.76 4.49
N ASN A 245 13.47 -1.10 3.59
CA ASN A 245 14.86 -0.63 3.64
C ASN A 245 15.00 0.89 3.51
N GLY A 246 14.12 1.54 2.74
CA GLY A 246 14.09 3.00 2.67
C GLY A 246 13.28 3.64 3.80
N LEU A 247 12.15 3.01 4.15
CA LEU A 247 11.16 3.61 5.04
C LEU A 247 11.58 3.55 6.52
N LEU A 248 12.07 2.41 7.03
CA LEU A 248 12.38 2.28 8.46
C LEU A 248 13.45 3.27 8.93
N PRO A 249 14.63 3.40 8.27
CA PRO A 249 15.59 4.46 8.61
C PRO A 249 15.04 5.88 8.40
N GLY A 250 14.23 6.05 7.37
CA GLY A 250 13.60 7.34 7.06
C GLY A 250 12.61 7.81 8.12
N LEU A 251 11.87 6.91 8.76
CA LEU A 251 10.98 7.23 9.88
C LEU A 251 11.76 7.73 11.11
N VAL A 252 12.92 7.14 11.41
CA VAL A 252 13.81 7.61 12.47
C VAL A 252 14.31 9.02 12.16
N ALA A 253 14.72 9.27 10.92
CA ALA A 253 15.12 10.61 10.49
C ALA A 253 13.99 11.63 10.59
N PHE A 254 12.77 11.24 10.17
CA PHE A 254 11.59 12.11 10.28
C PHE A 254 11.24 12.44 11.73
N GLU A 255 11.28 11.50 12.65
CA GLU A 255 10.99 11.75 14.06
C GLU A 255 11.97 12.76 14.67
N ARG A 256 13.24 12.75 14.22
CA ARG A 256 14.28 13.66 14.68
C ARG A 256 14.21 15.04 14.03
N GLU A 257 13.94 15.12 12.73
CA GLU A 257 14.15 16.31 11.90
C GLU A 257 12.85 16.90 11.33
N GLY A 258 11.74 16.19 11.47
CA GLY A 258 10.43 16.59 10.92
C GLY A 258 10.38 16.57 9.40
N LEU A 259 9.50 17.39 8.82
CA LEU A 259 9.22 17.42 7.38
C LEU A 259 10.33 18.12 6.56
N ALA A 260 11.05 19.07 7.16
CA ALA A 260 11.93 20.00 6.41
C ALA A 260 12.92 19.31 5.46
N PRO A 261 13.64 18.23 5.83
CA PRO A 261 14.59 17.56 4.93
C PRO A 261 13.90 16.87 3.73
N PHE A 262 12.61 16.63 3.83
CA PHE A 262 11.83 15.92 2.80
C PHE A 262 11.24 16.87 1.74
N LEU A 263 11.15 18.18 1.99
CA LEU A 263 10.52 19.12 1.07
C LEU A 263 11.25 19.22 -0.27
N THR A 264 12.58 19.33 -0.28
CA THR A 264 13.37 19.38 -1.50
C THR A 264 13.29 18.05 -2.26
N ARG A 265 13.33 16.92 -1.54
CA ARG A 265 13.19 15.57 -2.12
C ARG A 265 11.78 15.39 -2.72
N TYR A 266 10.74 15.89 -2.04
CA TYR A 266 9.38 15.89 -2.56
C TYR A 266 9.27 16.70 -3.86
N ALA A 267 9.85 17.90 -3.89
CA ALA A 267 9.83 18.77 -5.08
C ALA A 267 10.42 18.09 -6.32
N ALA A 268 11.46 17.25 -6.16
CA ALA A 268 12.05 16.46 -7.24
C ALA A 268 11.15 15.30 -7.73
N LEU A 269 10.11 14.96 -6.97
CA LEU A 269 9.17 13.88 -7.24
C LEU A 269 7.76 14.38 -7.58
N ASP A 270 7.50 15.69 -7.38
CA ASP A 270 6.16 16.29 -7.49
C ASP A 270 5.69 16.34 -8.94
N VAL A 271 4.63 15.59 -9.25
CA VAL A 271 4.03 15.56 -10.59
C VAL A 271 3.02 16.69 -10.82
N LEU A 272 2.71 17.48 -9.79
CA LEU A 272 1.75 18.60 -9.90
C LEU A 272 2.44 19.95 -10.06
N ALA A 273 3.68 20.12 -9.64
CA ALA A 273 4.38 21.40 -9.67
C ALA A 273 4.36 22.02 -11.07
N GLY A 274 3.88 23.26 -11.17
CA GLY A 274 3.71 23.99 -12.43
C GLY A 274 2.56 23.52 -13.32
N GLN A 275 1.77 22.54 -12.90
CA GLN A 275 0.69 21.96 -13.71
C GLN A 275 -0.66 22.61 -13.41
N PRO A 276 -1.52 22.77 -14.42
CA PRO A 276 -2.91 23.12 -14.23
C PRO A 276 -3.64 21.99 -13.51
N VAL A 277 -4.42 22.34 -12.50
CA VAL A 277 -5.12 21.41 -11.62
C VAL A 277 -6.56 21.85 -11.37
N TRP A 278 -7.40 20.88 -11.04
CA TRP A 278 -8.73 21.13 -10.50
C TRP A 278 -8.72 20.91 -8.98
N ILE A 279 -9.15 21.93 -8.24
CA ILE A 279 -9.40 21.83 -6.82
C ILE A 279 -10.86 21.45 -6.63
N HIS A 280 -11.10 20.35 -5.91
CA HIS A 280 -12.45 19.91 -5.53
C HIS A 280 -12.64 20.13 -4.03
N GLN A 281 -13.48 21.08 -3.68
CA GLN A 281 -13.81 21.44 -2.30
C GLN A 281 -15.30 21.72 -2.20
N ASP A 282 -15.97 21.18 -1.19
CA ASP A 282 -17.40 21.43 -0.89
C ASP A 282 -18.33 21.21 -2.11
N GLY A 283 -18.04 20.19 -2.90
CA GLY A 283 -18.79 19.87 -4.13
C GLY A 283 -18.49 20.78 -5.32
N GLN A 284 -17.68 21.81 -5.15
CA GLN A 284 -17.29 22.75 -6.21
C GLN A 284 -15.96 22.31 -6.85
N ARG A 285 -15.78 22.71 -8.10
CA ARG A 285 -14.58 22.48 -8.90
C ARG A 285 -14.02 23.82 -9.35
N GLN A 286 -12.78 24.14 -8.96
CA GLN A 286 -12.12 25.39 -9.28
C GLN A 286 -10.79 25.13 -10.01
N PRO A 287 -10.48 25.85 -11.08
CA PRO A 287 -9.20 25.75 -11.77
C PRO A 287 -8.12 26.48 -10.97
N ALA A 288 -6.90 25.93 -10.97
CA ALA A 288 -5.73 26.55 -10.37
C ALA A 288 -4.44 26.01 -11.00
N THR A 289 -3.32 26.63 -10.71
CA THR A 289 -1.98 26.10 -11.01
C THR A 289 -1.32 25.67 -9.70
N ALA A 290 -0.82 24.44 -9.64
CA ALA A 290 -0.08 23.94 -8.48
C ALA A 290 1.35 24.54 -8.48
N LEU A 291 1.79 25.07 -7.32
CA LEU A 291 3.10 25.75 -7.17
C LEU A 291 4.10 24.93 -6.34
N GLY A 292 3.76 23.68 -5.96
CA GLY A 292 4.56 22.86 -5.06
C GLY A 292 4.17 23.05 -3.59
N LEU A 293 4.97 22.52 -2.65
CA LEU A 293 4.62 22.49 -1.23
C LEU A 293 5.05 23.78 -0.50
N ALA A 294 4.28 24.13 0.54
CA ALA A 294 4.68 25.05 1.59
C ALA A 294 5.53 24.34 2.66
N ALA A 295 6.15 25.08 3.57
CA ALA A 295 7.00 24.53 4.62
C ALA A 295 6.27 23.58 5.58
N ASP A 296 4.97 23.76 5.76
CA ASP A 296 4.10 22.88 6.56
C ASP A 296 3.54 21.67 5.81
N GLY A 297 3.89 21.52 4.52
CA GLY A 297 3.40 20.44 3.64
C GLY A 297 2.06 20.71 2.95
N GLY A 298 1.48 21.89 3.14
CA GLY A 298 0.32 22.33 2.37
C GLY A 298 0.67 22.52 0.89
N LEU A 299 -0.28 22.25 -0.01
CA LEU A 299 -0.10 22.50 -1.45
C LEU A 299 -0.35 23.96 -1.76
N ARG A 300 0.65 24.68 -2.23
CA ARG A 300 0.49 26.05 -2.75
C ARG A 300 -0.13 26.03 -4.13
N VAL A 301 -1.15 26.83 -4.34
CA VAL A 301 -1.84 26.98 -5.62
C VAL A 301 -2.03 28.43 -5.96
N LEU A 302 -2.08 28.74 -7.25
CA LEU A 302 -2.45 30.03 -7.82
C LEU A 302 -3.78 29.87 -8.55
N ASP A 303 -4.81 30.58 -8.13
CA ASP A 303 -6.12 30.63 -8.78
C ASP A 303 -6.51 32.08 -9.08
N GLN A 304 -7.75 32.33 -9.51
CA GLN A 304 -8.27 33.65 -9.86
C GLN A 304 -8.27 34.66 -8.69
N HIS A 305 -8.15 34.16 -7.44
CA HIS A 305 -8.12 34.98 -6.22
C HIS A 305 -6.70 35.22 -5.70
N GLY A 306 -5.68 34.67 -6.38
CA GLY A 306 -4.27 34.77 -6.01
C GLY A 306 -3.70 33.47 -5.44
N GLN A 307 -2.55 33.59 -4.78
CA GLN A 307 -1.87 32.42 -4.19
C GLN A 307 -2.49 32.06 -2.85
N ARG A 308 -2.78 30.76 -2.65
CA ARG A 308 -3.24 30.19 -1.38
C ARG A 308 -2.63 28.83 -1.10
N CYS A 309 -2.72 28.39 0.16
CA CYS A 309 -2.25 27.08 0.61
C CYS A 309 -3.44 26.17 0.90
N LEU A 310 -3.38 24.93 0.41
CA LEU A 310 -4.41 23.92 0.62
C LEU A 310 -3.89 22.86 1.60
N HIS A 311 -4.72 22.48 2.57
CA HIS A 311 -4.42 21.39 3.49
C HIS A 311 -5.20 20.11 3.13
N ALA A 312 -4.64 18.95 3.47
CA ALA A 312 -5.09 17.64 2.95
C ALA A 312 -6.47 17.18 3.46
N GLY A 313 -7.03 17.79 4.50
CA GLY A 313 -8.33 17.43 5.09
C GLY A 313 -9.50 17.70 4.16
N ASP A 314 -9.53 18.90 3.56
CA ASP A 314 -10.75 19.48 3.00
C ASP A 314 -10.85 19.42 1.47
N VAL A 315 -9.74 19.14 0.78
CA VAL A 315 -9.68 19.24 -0.68
C VAL A 315 -9.14 17.99 -1.35
N SER A 316 -9.53 17.76 -2.61
CA SER A 316 -8.83 16.85 -3.52
C SER A 316 -8.36 17.61 -4.75
N VAL A 317 -7.19 17.23 -5.27
CA VAL A 317 -6.56 17.87 -6.44
C VAL A 317 -6.47 16.85 -7.56
N ARG A 318 -6.84 17.25 -8.78
CA ARG A 318 -6.73 16.43 -10.00
C ARG A 318 -6.03 17.25 -11.07
N LYS A 319 -5.17 16.62 -11.89
CA LYS A 319 -4.70 17.22 -13.15
C LYS A 319 -5.89 17.57 -14.04
N GLN A 320 -5.76 18.66 -14.76
CA GLN A 320 -6.70 19.01 -15.82
C GLN A 320 -6.56 18.08 -16.99
#